data_df12d757441fb42b3697e1efa948b47e
#
_entry.id   df12d757441fb42b3697e1efa948b47e
#
_cell.length_a   1.000
_cell.length_b   1.000
_cell.length_c   1.000
_cell.angle_alpha   90.00
_cell.angle_beta   90.00
_cell.angle_gamma   90.00
#
_symmetry.space_group_name_H-M   'P 1'
#
loop_
_entity.id
_entity.type
_entity.pdbx_description
1 polymer ?
#
loop_
_entity_poly.entity_id
_entity_poly.type
_entity_poly.pdbx_seq_one_letter_code
_entity_poly.pdbx_strand_id
1 'polypeptide(L)'
;IGYVESCLQKAIYDSAPLVGGESLSSIQESLAYLRGFEPTMQKLFASDLFANPGARYYRLLQRSQDMEGILANSGWRDGGYSTAEAFCAEFDCVESDQLIDRMSYMDIKNHLQSLLHLEDRTSMAASLESRLPLLDYRLVEYALAQPASARFARGRPKHLLKEAVRGIVPDEIIDRKDKMGFPVPIFEWFGGELKEYVEDILLGERTRGRGFFDMEVVEQSVRREKPFGRTVWGLLSLELWFRKFFDAR
;
A
#
# COMPACT_ATOMS: atom_id res chain seq x y z
N ILE A 1 6.56 1.11 1.66
CA ILE A 1 6.95 0.49 0.37
C ILE A 1 7.54 1.54 -0.56
N GLY A 2 6.86 2.65 -0.85
CA GLY A 2 7.35 3.72 -1.71
C GLY A 2 8.71 4.30 -1.31
N TYR A 3 8.99 4.35 -0.02
CA TYR A 3 10.28 4.82 0.49
C TYR A 3 11.46 3.88 0.16
N VAL A 4 11.20 2.57 -0.05
CA VAL A 4 12.24 1.62 -0.46
C VAL A 4 12.72 1.93 -1.88
N GLU A 5 11.79 2.25 -2.78
CA GLU A 5 12.12 2.65 -4.14
C GLU A 5 12.90 3.97 -4.17
N SER A 6 12.49 4.96 -3.37
CA SER A 6 13.26 6.21 -3.21
C SER A 6 14.67 5.97 -2.68
N CYS A 7 14.82 5.07 -1.70
CA CYS A 7 16.14 4.69 -1.18
C CYS A 7 17.02 4.08 -2.27
N LEU A 8 16.45 3.19 -3.07
CA LEU A 8 17.15 2.51 -4.16
C LEU A 8 17.52 3.47 -5.26
N GLN A 9 16.58 4.30 -5.70
CA GLN A 9 16.88 5.29 -6.73
C GLN A 9 17.92 6.26 -6.23
N LYS A 10 17.80 6.74 -5.00
CA LYS A 10 18.84 7.59 -4.42
C LYS A 10 20.18 6.87 -4.37
N ALA A 11 20.24 5.62 -3.90
CA ALA A 11 21.47 4.84 -3.87
C ALA A 11 22.07 4.60 -5.27
N ILE A 12 21.24 4.43 -6.30
CA ILE A 12 21.66 4.24 -7.68
C ILE A 12 22.09 5.58 -8.32
N TYR A 13 21.34 6.65 -8.11
CA TYR A 13 21.64 7.95 -8.67
C TYR A 13 22.78 8.68 -7.94
N ASP A 14 22.90 8.51 -6.62
CA ASP A 14 23.99 9.09 -5.84
C ASP A 14 25.29 8.31 -6.04
N SER A 15 25.27 7.11 -6.64
CA SER A 15 26.44 6.38 -7.13
C SER A 15 26.89 6.78 -8.55
N ALA A 16 26.06 7.50 -9.29
CA ALA A 16 26.50 8.22 -10.50
C ALA A 16 27.48 9.34 -10.07
N PRO A 17 28.53 9.62 -10.83
CA PRO A 17 29.79 10.19 -10.36
C PRO A 17 29.61 11.30 -9.36
N LEU A 18 30.25 11.12 -8.19
CA LEU A 18 30.33 11.98 -7.01
C LEU A 18 30.62 13.46 -7.34
N VAL A 19 29.64 14.13 -7.87
CA VAL A 19 29.64 15.58 -8.01
C VAL A 19 28.65 16.12 -7.00
N GLY A 20 29.09 16.27 -5.75
CA GLY A 20 28.29 16.92 -4.72
C GLY A 20 28.26 16.30 -3.33
N GLY A 21 29.39 15.86 -2.81
CA GLY A 21 29.67 15.90 -1.35
C GLY A 21 28.90 14.96 -0.41
N GLU A 22 28.07 14.02 -0.88
CA GLU A 22 27.54 13.00 0.02
C GLU A 22 28.50 11.81 0.13
N SER A 23 28.88 11.47 1.36
CA SER A 23 29.91 10.47 1.64
C SER A 23 29.40 9.06 1.35
N LEU A 24 30.31 8.15 0.97
CA LEU A 24 30.10 6.71 0.86
C LEU A 24 29.37 6.09 2.08
N SER A 25 29.49 6.71 3.25
CA SER A 25 28.77 6.32 4.47
C SER A 25 27.26 6.46 4.37
N SER A 26 26.75 7.51 3.71
CA SER A 26 25.32 7.74 3.51
C SER A 26 24.71 6.67 2.59
N ILE A 27 25.43 6.27 1.55
CA ILE A 27 25.02 5.19 0.64
C ILE A 27 25.01 3.85 1.38
N GLN A 28 26.03 3.57 2.17
CA GLN A 28 26.13 2.34 2.97
C GLN A 28 25.01 2.25 4.03
N GLU A 29 24.65 3.36 4.69
CA GLU A 29 23.53 3.40 5.62
C GLU A 29 22.19 3.13 4.91
N SER A 30 21.99 3.71 3.72
CA SER A 30 20.78 3.49 2.92
C SER A 30 20.68 2.03 2.45
N LEU A 31 21.79 1.43 1.99
CA LEU A 31 21.84 0.01 1.60
C LEU A 31 21.65 -0.92 2.79
N ALA A 32 22.18 -0.58 3.97
CA ALA A 32 21.97 -1.36 5.19
C ALA A 32 20.48 -1.35 5.62
N TYR A 33 19.79 -0.24 5.43
CA TYR A 33 18.36 -0.14 5.68
C TYR A 33 17.55 -1.07 4.77
N LEU A 34 17.98 -1.26 3.53
CA LEU A 34 17.29 -2.06 2.51
C LEU A 34 17.40 -3.57 2.74
N ARG A 35 18.35 -4.06 3.55
CA ARG A 35 18.55 -5.50 3.80
C ARG A 35 17.31 -6.23 4.34
N GLY A 36 16.41 -5.53 5.05
CA GLY A 36 15.14 -6.09 5.53
C GLY A 36 14.02 -6.14 4.49
N PHE A 37 14.24 -5.61 3.29
CA PHE A 37 13.22 -5.47 2.26
C PHE A 37 13.47 -6.33 1.00
N GLU A 38 14.30 -7.35 1.12
CA GLU A 38 14.70 -8.23 0.00
C GLU A 38 13.52 -8.75 -0.84
N PRO A 39 12.40 -9.25 -0.26
CA PRO A 39 11.26 -9.71 -1.06
C PRO A 39 10.60 -8.58 -1.85
N THR A 40 10.52 -7.38 -1.26
CA THR A 40 9.97 -6.19 -1.93
C THR A 40 10.89 -5.72 -3.05
N MET A 41 12.20 -5.83 -2.83
CA MET A 41 13.22 -5.53 -3.82
C MET A 41 13.16 -6.49 -5.00
N GLN A 42 13.05 -7.80 -4.74
CA GLN A 42 12.88 -8.80 -5.79
C GLN A 42 11.65 -8.51 -6.65
N LYS A 43 10.53 -8.14 -6.01
CA LYS A 43 9.29 -7.76 -6.69
C LYS A 43 9.46 -6.48 -7.53
N LEU A 44 10.20 -5.50 -7.03
CA LEU A 44 10.50 -4.26 -7.73
C LEU A 44 11.37 -4.50 -8.97
N PHE A 45 12.39 -5.35 -8.84
CA PHE A 45 13.35 -5.65 -9.90
C PHE A 45 12.90 -6.74 -10.87
N ALA A 46 11.92 -7.57 -10.51
CA ALA A 46 11.32 -8.55 -11.43
C ALA A 46 10.56 -7.88 -12.59
N SER A 47 10.22 -6.62 -12.44
CA SER A 47 9.67 -5.80 -13.50
C SER A 47 10.76 -4.88 -14.05
N ASP A 48 10.70 -4.60 -15.34
CA ASP A 48 11.62 -3.76 -16.07
C ASP A 48 12.11 -2.53 -15.25
N LEU A 49 13.40 -2.47 -15.00
CA LEU A 49 14.07 -1.37 -14.29
C LEU A 49 13.86 -0.01 -14.99
N PHE A 50 13.60 -0.05 -16.30
CA PHE A 50 13.38 1.12 -17.14
C PHE A 50 11.90 1.45 -17.34
N ALA A 51 10.99 0.71 -16.68
CA ALA A 51 9.57 1.01 -16.73
C ALA A 51 9.28 2.39 -16.12
N ASN A 52 8.18 3.00 -16.58
CA ASN A 52 7.68 4.27 -16.03
C ASN A 52 7.58 4.18 -14.49
N PRO A 53 8.11 5.19 -13.76
CA PRO A 53 8.08 5.21 -12.31
C PRO A 53 6.68 5.06 -11.70
N GLY A 54 5.66 5.63 -12.34
CA GLY A 54 4.26 5.49 -11.93
C GLY A 54 3.78 4.04 -12.02
N ALA A 55 4.11 3.35 -13.13
CA ALA A 55 3.76 1.95 -13.32
C ALA A 55 4.46 1.04 -12.29
N ARG A 56 5.71 1.31 -11.94
CA ARG A 56 6.42 0.58 -10.90
C ARG A 56 5.81 0.84 -9.53
N TYR A 57 5.46 2.08 -9.24
CA TYR A 57 4.82 2.42 -7.97
C TYR A 57 3.44 1.79 -7.86
N TYR A 58 2.63 1.83 -8.91
CA TYR A 58 1.35 1.13 -8.96
C TYR A 58 1.48 -0.36 -8.62
N ARG A 59 2.44 -1.06 -9.24
CA ARG A 59 2.69 -2.49 -8.95
C ARG A 59 3.09 -2.77 -7.51
N LEU A 60 3.83 -1.87 -6.87
CA LEU A 60 4.17 -2.00 -5.46
C LEU A 60 2.95 -1.86 -4.55
N LEU A 61 2.02 -0.98 -4.91
CA LEU A 61 0.79 -0.76 -4.17
C LEU A 61 -0.24 -1.87 -4.43
N GLN A 62 -0.19 -2.48 -5.61
CA GLN A 62 -1.10 -3.54 -6.00
C GLN A 62 -0.90 -4.77 -5.12
N ARG A 63 -1.88 -5.05 -4.27
CA ARG A 63 -1.84 -6.17 -3.32
C ARG A 63 -2.46 -7.45 -3.88
N SER A 64 -3.23 -7.32 -4.94
CA SER A 64 -4.01 -8.39 -5.56
C SER A 64 -3.52 -8.67 -6.97
N GLN A 65 -2.25 -9.07 -7.12
CA GLN A 65 -1.70 -9.43 -8.43
C GLN A 65 -2.40 -10.63 -9.06
N ASP A 66 -3.01 -11.47 -8.24
CA ASP A 66 -3.70 -12.69 -8.67
C ASP A 66 -5.19 -12.46 -8.99
N MET A 67 -5.69 -11.23 -8.82
CA MET A 67 -7.12 -10.92 -9.04
C MET A 67 -7.55 -10.91 -10.52
N GLU A 68 -6.60 -10.86 -11.46
CA GLU A 68 -6.95 -10.77 -12.89
C GLU A 68 -7.68 -12.01 -13.41
N GLY A 69 -7.42 -13.18 -12.83
CA GLY A 69 -8.12 -14.42 -13.17
C GLY A 69 -9.43 -14.65 -12.40
N ILE A 70 -9.71 -13.87 -11.37
CA ILE A 70 -10.83 -14.11 -10.46
C ILE A 70 -12.17 -13.65 -11.06
N LEU A 71 -12.14 -12.62 -11.90
CA LEU A 71 -13.34 -12.11 -12.55
C LEU A 71 -13.66 -12.96 -13.78
N ALA A 72 -14.78 -13.70 -13.74
CA ALA A 72 -15.18 -14.68 -14.73
C ALA A 72 -15.45 -14.07 -16.11
N ASN A 73 -15.81 -12.81 -16.19
CA ASN A 73 -16.24 -12.21 -17.45
C ASN A 73 -15.43 -10.96 -17.80
N SER A 74 -14.88 -11.02 -18.99
CA SER A 74 -14.20 -9.92 -19.67
C SER A 74 -15.09 -8.69 -19.90
N GLY A 75 -16.40 -8.78 -19.80
CA GLY A 75 -17.31 -7.65 -20.03
C GLY A 75 -17.02 -6.41 -19.16
N TRP A 76 -16.42 -6.60 -18.01
CA TRP A 76 -15.90 -5.51 -17.20
C TRP A 76 -14.55 -4.97 -17.68
N ARG A 77 -13.80 -5.79 -18.43
CA ARG A 77 -12.53 -5.39 -19.05
C ARG A 77 -12.75 -4.64 -20.36
N ASP A 78 -13.85 -4.89 -21.05
CA ASP A 78 -14.17 -4.28 -22.34
C ASP A 78 -14.61 -2.80 -22.21
N GLY A 79 -14.82 -2.31 -21.01
CA GLY A 79 -15.15 -0.89 -20.74
C GLY A 79 -14.02 0.11 -21.00
N GLY A 80 -12.84 -0.36 -21.41
CA GLY A 80 -11.71 0.51 -21.74
C GLY A 80 -11.08 1.24 -20.54
N TYR A 81 -11.52 0.97 -19.29
CA TYR A 81 -10.95 1.59 -18.10
C TYR A 81 -9.82 0.75 -17.52
N SER A 82 -8.64 1.35 -17.43
CA SER A 82 -7.47 0.76 -16.79
C SER A 82 -7.10 1.55 -15.53
N THR A 83 -7.19 0.90 -14.37
CA THR A 83 -6.76 1.50 -13.10
C THR A 83 -5.27 1.84 -13.10
N ALA A 84 -4.46 1.04 -13.79
CA ALA A 84 -3.03 1.29 -13.94
C ALA A 84 -2.77 2.55 -14.78
N GLU A 85 -3.46 2.70 -15.92
CA GLU A 85 -3.33 3.87 -16.78
C GLU A 85 -3.81 5.14 -16.08
N ALA A 86 -4.96 5.08 -15.40
CA ALA A 86 -5.49 6.19 -14.63
C ALA A 86 -4.50 6.62 -13.51
N PHE A 87 -3.94 5.64 -12.79
CA PHE A 87 -2.94 5.88 -11.76
C PHE A 87 -1.67 6.52 -12.35
N CYS A 88 -1.15 6.00 -13.47
CA CYS A 88 0.03 6.53 -14.11
C CYS A 88 -0.20 7.96 -14.63
N ALA A 89 -1.34 8.22 -15.26
CA ALA A 89 -1.69 9.54 -15.72
C ALA A 89 -1.72 10.56 -14.56
N GLU A 90 -2.31 10.18 -13.43
CA GLU A 90 -2.33 11.02 -12.25
C GLU A 90 -0.96 11.22 -11.63
N PHE A 91 -0.14 10.16 -11.55
CA PHE A 91 1.23 10.22 -11.07
C PHE A 91 2.11 11.16 -11.92
N ASP A 92 1.92 11.13 -13.23
CA ASP A 92 2.69 11.94 -14.17
C ASP A 92 2.22 13.41 -14.25
N CYS A 93 0.99 13.72 -13.78
CA CYS A 93 0.51 15.10 -13.64
C CYS A 93 1.17 15.88 -12.50
N VAL A 94 1.89 15.22 -11.60
CA VAL A 94 2.55 15.91 -10.49
C VAL A 94 3.82 16.61 -10.99
N GLU A 95 3.81 17.93 -10.93
CA GLU A 95 4.93 18.79 -11.33
C GLU A 95 6.05 18.74 -10.28
N SER A 96 6.83 17.68 -10.25
CA SER A 96 8.04 17.55 -9.44
C SER A 96 9.02 16.59 -10.11
N ASP A 97 10.29 16.95 -10.09
CA ASP A 97 11.39 16.08 -10.52
C ASP A 97 11.75 15.04 -9.45
N GLN A 98 11.23 15.21 -8.23
CA GLN A 98 11.49 14.31 -7.12
C GLN A 98 10.44 13.22 -7.06
N LEU A 99 10.86 11.98 -7.23
CA LEU A 99 9.98 10.81 -7.16
C LEU A 99 9.19 10.76 -5.84
N ILE A 100 9.83 11.11 -4.73
CA ILE A 100 9.21 11.08 -3.40
C ILE A 100 8.02 12.06 -3.29
N ASP A 101 8.04 13.17 -4.02
CA ASP A 101 6.93 14.13 -4.02
C ASP A 101 5.74 13.55 -4.75
N ARG A 102 5.96 12.94 -5.93
CA ARG A 102 4.93 12.25 -6.70
C ARG A 102 4.31 11.11 -5.89
N MET A 103 5.14 10.31 -5.23
CA MET A 103 4.68 9.21 -4.37
C MET A 103 3.89 9.73 -3.17
N SER A 104 4.36 10.80 -2.51
CA SER A 104 3.66 11.40 -1.38
C SER A 104 2.29 11.96 -1.79
N TYR A 105 2.21 12.58 -2.95
CA TYR A 105 0.93 13.04 -3.50
C TYR A 105 -0.05 11.89 -3.69
N MET A 106 0.40 10.81 -4.35
CA MET A 106 -0.45 9.63 -4.58
C MET A 106 -0.87 8.94 -3.29
N ASP A 107 0.02 8.86 -2.30
CA ASP A 107 -0.30 8.31 -0.99
C ASP A 107 -1.37 9.14 -0.27
N ILE A 108 -1.26 10.47 -0.31
CA ILE A 108 -2.25 11.36 0.30
C ILE A 108 -3.58 11.28 -0.42
N LYS A 109 -3.56 11.34 -1.75
CA LYS A 109 -4.78 11.40 -2.55
C LYS A 109 -5.54 10.07 -2.59
N ASN A 110 -4.86 8.96 -2.66
CA ASN A 110 -5.50 7.65 -2.86
C ASN A 110 -5.46 6.79 -1.60
N HIS A 111 -4.28 6.58 -1.01
CA HIS A 111 -4.11 5.64 0.09
C HIS A 111 -4.61 6.19 1.42
N LEU A 112 -4.26 7.42 1.76
CA LEU A 112 -4.67 8.05 3.01
C LEU A 112 -6.18 8.21 3.10
N GLN A 113 -6.84 8.61 2.02
CA GLN A 113 -8.30 8.74 2.00
C GLN A 113 -9.01 7.43 2.34
N SER A 114 -8.51 6.30 1.80
CA SER A 114 -9.07 4.98 2.11
C SER A 114 -8.93 4.62 3.58
N LEU A 115 -7.78 4.94 4.20
CA LEU A 115 -7.55 4.70 5.62
C LEU A 115 -8.44 5.59 6.49
N LEU A 116 -8.58 6.86 6.16
CA LEU A 116 -9.42 7.80 6.89
C LEU A 116 -10.90 7.42 6.80
N HIS A 117 -11.35 6.98 5.63
CA HIS A 117 -12.72 6.53 5.45
C HIS A 117 -13.03 5.29 6.28
N LEU A 118 -12.10 4.31 6.32
CA LEU A 118 -12.26 3.12 7.14
C LEU A 118 -12.29 3.46 8.63
N GLU A 119 -11.38 4.31 9.09
CA GLU A 119 -11.29 4.75 10.49
C GLU A 119 -12.57 5.48 10.91
N ASP A 120 -13.03 6.43 10.10
CA ASP A 120 -14.28 7.18 10.36
C ASP A 120 -15.47 6.23 10.47
N ARG A 121 -15.66 5.30 9.53
CA ARG A 121 -16.81 4.38 9.53
C ARG A 121 -16.80 3.43 10.72
N THR A 122 -15.63 2.90 11.07
CA THR A 122 -15.53 1.96 12.20
C THR A 122 -15.68 2.65 13.55
N SER A 123 -15.10 3.82 13.72
CA SER A 123 -15.21 4.59 14.97
C SER A 123 -16.62 5.17 15.14
N MET A 124 -17.22 5.70 14.08
CA MET A 124 -18.59 6.23 14.12
C MET A 124 -19.64 5.13 14.34
N ALA A 125 -19.39 3.89 13.91
CA ALA A 125 -20.25 2.76 14.27
C ALA A 125 -20.31 2.52 15.79
N ALA A 126 -19.27 2.91 16.52
CA ALA A 126 -19.21 2.90 17.99
C ALA A 126 -19.55 4.27 18.62
N SER A 127 -20.04 5.24 17.84
CA SER A 127 -20.32 6.63 18.26
C SER A 127 -19.09 7.34 18.82
N LEU A 128 -17.90 7.00 18.31
CA LEU A 128 -16.62 7.59 18.70
C LEU A 128 -16.06 8.43 17.57
N GLU A 129 -15.80 9.70 17.81
CA GLU A 129 -15.18 10.57 16.82
C GLU A 129 -13.65 10.52 16.91
N SER A 130 -13.01 10.00 15.87
CA SER A 130 -11.53 9.96 15.77
C SER A 130 -10.97 11.34 15.45
N ARG A 131 -9.87 11.70 16.12
CA ARG A 131 -9.12 12.93 15.88
C ARG A 131 -7.69 12.61 15.49
N LEU A 132 -7.21 13.25 14.42
CA LEU A 132 -5.92 12.97 13.77
C LEU A 132 -5.02 14.21 13.77
N PRO A 133 -4.41 14.58 14.91
CA PRO A 133 -3.64 15.83 15.05
C PRO A 133 -2.46 15.92 14.09
N LEU A 134 -1.86 14.80 13.68
CA LEU A 134 -0.77 14.79 12.69
C LEU A 134 -1.23 15.03 11.25
N LEU A 135 -2.53 15.09 11.01
CA LEU A 135 -3.13 15.44 9.71
C LEU A 135 -3.73 16.85 9.70
N ASP A 136 -3.37 17.70 10.67
CA ASP A 136 -3.65 19.13 10.57
C ASP A 136 -3.08 19.65 9.25
N TYR A 137 -3.93 20.31 8.44
CA TYR A 137 -3.56 20.72 7.09
C TYR A 137 -2.30 21.62 7.07
N ARG A 138 -2.11 22.47 8.09
CA ARG A 138 -0.94 23.35 8.23
C ARG A 138 0.33 22.54 8.39
N LEU A 139 0.27 21.45 9.15
CA LEU A 139 1.39 20.54 9.35
C LEU A 139 1.70 19.74 8.06
N VAL A 140 0.64 19.29 7.37
CA VAL A 140 0.77 18.58 6.11
C VAL A 140 1.38 19.48 5.03
N GLU A 141 0.86 20.69 4.85
CA GLU A 141 1.38 21.67 3.89
C GLU A 141 2.83 22.03 4.20
N TYR A 142 3.14 22.30 5.47
CA TYR A 142 4.51 22.57 5.89
C TYR A 142 5.45 21.40 5.56
N ALA A 143 5.05 20.17 5.89
CA ALA A 143 5.86 18.99 5.65
C ALA A 143 6.08 18.73 4.15
N LEU A 144 5.06 18.94 3.32
CA LEU A 144 5.17 18.77 1.86
C LEU A 144 6.02 19.87 1.20
N ALA A 145 6.00 21.08 1.73
CA ALA A 145 6.83 22.18 1.25
C ALA A 145 8.33 21.97 1.56
N GLN A 146 8.68 21.04 2.46
CA GLN A 146 10.08 20.77 2.75
C GLN A 146 10.72 19.92 1.63
N PRO A 147 12.01 20.14 1.34
CA PRO A 147 12.71 19.35 0.35
C PRO A 147 12.70 17.85 0.72
N ALA A 148 12.72 16.99 -0.29
CA ALA A 148 12.69 15.54 -0.10
C ALA A 148 13.78 15.04 0.86
N SER A 149 14.97 15.68 0.83
CA SER A 149 16.10 15.37 1.73
C SER A 149 15.83 15.65 3.21
N ALA A 150 14.95 16.59 3.53
CA ALA A 150 14.56 16.86 4.93
C ALA A 150 13.50 15.86 5.42
N ARG A 151 12.59 15.44 4.53
CA ARG A 151 11.55 14.46 4.85
C ARG A 151 12.08 13.04 4.94
N PHE A 152 13.07 12.75 4.11
CA PHE A 152 13.67 11.43 3.96
C PHE A 152 15.19 11.57 3.89
N ALA A 153 15.89 11.30 4.97
CA ALA A 153 17.33 11.39 5.04
C ALA A 153 17.95 10.11 5.59
N ARG A 154 19.14 9.74 5.10
CA ARG A 154 19.93 8.59 5.55
C ARG A 154 19.13 7.27 5.56
N GLY A 155 18.29 7.05 4.54
CA GLY A 155 17.42 5.88 4.50
C GLY A 155 16.28 5.87 5.52
N ARG A 156 16.08 6.93 6.30
CA ARG A 156 15.07 6.98 7.37
C ARG A 156 13.83 7.74 6.91
N PRO A 157 12.66 7.08 6.84
CA PRO A 157 11.39 7.76 6.62
C PRO A 157 11.02 8.62 7.83
N LYS A 158 10.24 9.67 7.59
CA LYS A 158 9.77 10.62 8.61
C LYS A 158 10.91 11.35 9.33
N HIS A 159 12.02 11.60 8.63
CA HIS A 159 13.20 12.18 9.26
C HIS A 159 12.87 13.52 9.95
N LEU A 160 12.22 14.44 9.25
CA LEU A 160 11.83 15.74 9.79
C LEU A 160 11.02 15.61 11.10
N LEU A 161 10.00 14.73 11.11
CA LEU A 161 9.17 14.52 12.30
C LEU A 161 10.00 13.93 13.44
N LYS A 162 10.84 12.95 13.17
CA LYS A 162 11.68 12.30 14.17
C LYS A 162 12.63 13.28 14.83
N GLU A 163 13.27 14.15 14.05
CA GLU A 163 14.16 15.18 14.59
C GLU A 163 13.39 16.26 15.40
N ALA A 164 12.20 16.64 14.94
CA ALA A 164 11.38 17.65 15.63
C ALA A 164 10.86 17.18 16.99
N VAL A 165 10.69 15.87 17.20
CA VAL A 165 10.17 15.32 18.47
C VAL A 165 11.27 14.82 19.41
N ARG A 166 12.55 14.95 19.04
CA ARG A 166 13.65 14.61 19.94
C ARG A 166 13.61 15.49 21.20
N GLY A 167 13.83 14.86 22.35
CA GLY A 167 13.70 15.51 23.65
C GLY A 167 12.25 15.64 24.16
N ILE A 168 11.25 15.30 23.34
CA ILE A 168 9.83 15.23 23.72
C ILE A 168 9.40 13.76 23.84
N VAL A 169 9.73 12.97 22.82
CA VAL A 169 9.47 11.53 22.78
C VAL A 169 10.76 10.78 23.11
N PRO A 170 10.71 9.69 23.90
CA PRO A 170 11.89 8.87 24.18
C PRO A 170 12.57 8.38 22.89
N ASP A 171 13.90 8.44 22.86
CA ASP A 171 14.69 8.07 21.68
C ASP A 171 14.48 6.61 21.26
N GLU A 172 14.23 5.72 22.19
CA GLU A 172 13.89 4.30 21.94
C GLU A 172 12.65 4.16 21.03
N ILE A 173 11.66 5.04 21.18
CA ILE A 173 10.44 5.07 20.34
C ILE A 173 10.76 5.70 19.00
N ILE A 174 11.53 6.80 18.98
CA ILE A 174 11.88 7.54 17.76
C ILE A 174 12.72 6.65 16.83
N ASP A 175 13.70 5.94 17.38
CA ASP A 175 14.68 5.15 16.64
C ASP A 175 14.29 3.66 16.47
N ARG A 176 13.09 3.31 16.90
CA ARG A 176 12.52 1.98 16.77
C ARG A 176 12.58 1.48 15.32
N LYS A 177 13.11 0.26 15.10
CA LYS A 177 13.28 -0.37 13.78
C LYS A 177 12.24 -1.46 13.50
N ASP A 178 11.68 -2.04 14.52
CA ASP A 178 10.71 -3.15 14.51
C ASP A 178 9.27 -2.66 14.32
N LYS A 179 9.07 -1.62 13.49
CA LYS A 179 7.73 -1.12 13.22
C LYS A 179 6.87 -2.21 12.61
N MET A 180 5.85 -2.61 13.34
CA MET A 180 4.77 -3.45 12.86
C MET A 180 3.47 -2.62 12.81
N GLY A 181 2.65 -2.83 11.77
CA GLY A 181 1.29 -2.30 11.74
C GLY A 181 0.42 -3.03 12.77
N PHE A 182 -0.90 -2.91 12.65
CA PHE A 182 -1.83 -3.71 13.45
C PHE A 182 -2.03 -5.07 12.75
N PRO A 183 -1.31 -6.13 13.16
CA PRO A 183 -1.50 -7.45 12.57
C PRO A 183 -2.86 -7.99 13.01
N VAL A 184 -3.71 -8.31 12.04
CA VAL A 184 -4.96 -9.01 12.28
C VAL A 184 -4.74 -10.45 11.83
N PRO A 185 -5.02 -11.45 12.66
CA PRO A 185 -4.79 -12.87 12.35
C PRO A 185 -5.89 -13.42 11.42
N ILE A 186 -6.12 -12.72 10.29
CA ILE A 186 -7.17 -13.10 9.32
C ILE A 186 -6.94 -14.50 8.75
N PHE A 187 -5.67 -14.84 8.49
CA PHE A 187 -5.32 -16.15 7.96
C PHE A 187 -5.70 -17.28 8.92
N GLU A 188 -5.40 -17.10 10.19
CA GLU A 188 -5.74 -18.05 11.26
C GLU A 188 -7.26 -18.16 11.44
N TRP A 189 -7.98 -17.05 11.40
CA TRP A 189 -9.43 -17.02 11.50
C TRP A 189 -10.10 -17.72 10.32
N PHE A 190 -9.65 -17.47 9.10
CA PHE A 190 -10.20 -18.07 7.89
C PHE A 190 -9.84 -19.56 7.73
N GLY A 191 -8.74 -19.98 8.31
CA GLY A 191 -8.40 -21.41 8.40
C GLY A 191 -9.01 -22.15 9.60
N GLY A 192 -9.54 -21.42 10.57
CA GLY A 192 -10.10 -21.91 11.84
C GLY A 192 -11.56 -21.54 12.06
N GLU A 193 -11.79 -20.62 12.99
CA GLU A 193 -13.13 -20.28 13.49
C GLU A 193 -14.11 -19.76 12.41
N LEU A 194 -13.61 -19.06 11.42
CA LEU A 194 -14.43 -18.48 10.35
C LEU A 194 -14.42 -19.31 9.06
N LYS A 195 -13.79 -20.47 9.04
CA LYS A 195 -13.63 -21.28 7.84
C LYS A 195 -14.97 -21.60 7.18
N GLU A 196 -15.88 -22.20 7.94
CA GLU A 196 -17.21 -22.58 7.45
C GLU A 196 -17.98 -21.35 6.94
N TYR A 197 -17.91 -20.23 7.66
CA TYR A 197 -18.55 -18.98 7.27
C TYR A 197 -18.01 -18.45 5.93
N VAL A 198 -16.69 -18.48 5.74
CA VAL A 198 -16.06 -18.02 4.50
C VAL A 198 -16.42 -18.93 3.32
N GLU A 199 -16.38 -20.25 3.55
CA GLU A 199 -16.75 -21.25 2.54
C GLU A 199 -18.23 -21.13 2.14
N ASP A 200 -19.13 -21.01 3.09
CA ASP A 200 -20.57 -20.82 2.85
C ASP A 200 -20.86 -19.57 2.02
N ILE A 201 -20.15 -18.49 2.31
CA ILE A 201 -20.36 -17.24 1.57
C ILE A 201 -19.74 -17.31 0.18
N LEU A 202 -18.47 -17.68 0.07
CA LEU A 202 -17.74 -17.59 -1.19
C LEU A 202 -18.02 -18.75 -2.13
N LEU A 203 -18.27 -19.94 -1.62
CA LEU A 203 -18.49 -21.14 -2.44
C LEU A 203 -19.99 -21.51 -2.55
N GLY A 204 -20.86 -20.78 -1.87
CA GLY A 204 -22.30 -20.99 -1.86
C GLY A 204 -22.96 -20.70 -3.23
N GLU A 205 -24.17 -21.23 -3.41
CA GLU A 205 -24.95 -21.12 -4.65
C GLU A 205 -25.20 -19.65 -5.07
N ARG A 206 -25.37 -18.76 -4.09
CA ARG A 206 -25.63 -17.34 -4.35
C ARG A 206 -24.45 -16.67 -5.05
N THR A 207 -23.25 -16.91 -4.57
CA THR A 207 -22.03 -16.39 -5.19
C THR A 207 -21.77 -17.00 -6.55
N ARG A 208 -22.01 -18.32 -6.69
CA ARG A 208 -21.94 -19.04 -7.99
C ARG A 208 -22.95 -18.49 -8.99
N GLY A 209 -24.20 -18.34 -8.59
CA GLY A 209 -25.28 -17.83 -9.42
C GLY A 209 -25.12 -16.38 -9.86
N ARG A 210 -24.25 -15.62 -9.18
CA ARG A 210 -23.94 -14.23 -9.55
C ARG A 210 -23.21 -14.12 -10.89
N GLY A 211 -22.43 -15.12 -11.27
CA GLY A 211 -21.67 -15.16 -12.53
C GLY A 211 -20.57 -14.07 -12.64
N PHE A 212 -20.22 -13.46 -11.52
CA PHE A 212 -19.22 -12.39 -11.46
C PHE A 212 -17.79 -12.92 -11.26
N PHE A 213 -17.67 -14.05 -10.56
CA PHE A 213 -16.40 -14.65 -10.22
C PHE A 213 -16.13 -15.92 -11.03
N ASP A 214 -14.88 -16.17 -11.36
CA ASP A 214 -14.41 -17.49 -11.74
C ASP A 214 -14.35 -18.37 -10.49
N MET A 215 -15.29 -19.31 -10.38
CA MET A 215 -15.44 -20.10 -9.15
C MET A 215 -14.30 -21.09 -8.93
N GLU A 216 -13.60 -21.52 -9.97
CA GLU A 216 -12.42 -22.37 -9.81
C GLU A 216 -11.28 -21.60 -9.16
N VAL A 217 -11.09 -20.35 -9.62
CA VAL A 217 -10.07 -19.45 -9.06
C VAL A 217 -10.42 -19.03 -7.63
N VAL A 218 -11.70 -18.77 -7.34
CA VAL A 218 -12.17 -18.46 -5.98
C VAL A 218 -11.90 -19.65 -5.03
N GLU A 219 -12.27 -20.87 -5.45
CA GLU A 219 -12.05 -22.06 -4.64
C GLU A 219 -10.56 -22.33 -4.38
N GLN A 220 -9.72 -22.15 -5.39
CA GLN A 220 -8.27 -22.24 -5.23
C GLN A 220 -7.73 -21.17 -4.29
N SER A 221 -8.26 -19.93 -4.36
CA SER A 221 -7.86 -18.83 -3.50
C SER A 221 -8.20 -19.10 -2.04
N VAL A 222 -9.42 -19.61 -1.78
CA VAL A 222 -9.83 -19.99 -0.41
C VAL A 222 -8.94 -21.09 0.16
N ARG A 223 -8.59 -22.10 -0.66
CA ARG A 223 -7.75 -23.23 -0.21
C ARG A 223 -6.28 -22.89 -0.07
N ARG A 224 -5.76 -21.90 -0.79
CA ARG A 224 -4.33 -21.56 -0.88
C ARG A 224 -3.98 -20.19 -0.33
N GLU A 225 -4.88 -19.56 0.42
CA GLU A 225 -4.57 -18.27 1.06
C GLU A 225 -3.29 -18.38 1.87
N LYS A 226 -2.46 -17.36 1.78
CA LYS A 226 -1.16 -17.32 2.46
C LYS A 226 -1.24 -16.40 3.68
N PRO A 227 -0.39 -16.60 4.69
CA PRO A 227 -0.23 -15.63 5.75
C PRO A 227 -0.02 -14.22 5.16
N PHE A 228 -0.75 -13.25 5.69
CA PHE A 228 -0.79 -11.87 5.19
C PHE A 228 -1.39 -11.68 3.78
N GLY A 229 -1.94 -12.74 3.16
CA GLY A 229 -2.77 -12.64 1.96
C GLY A 229 -4.02 -11.81 2.23
N ARG A 230 -4.60 -11.25 1.19
CA ARG A 230 -5.83 -10.43 1.28
C ARG A 230 -6.84 -10.77 0.21
N THR A 231 -6.58 -11.80 -0.58
CA THR A 231 -7.45 -12.19 -1.68
C THR A 231 -8.81 -12.65 -1.16
N VAL A 232 -8.81 -13.58 -0.22
CA VAL A 232 -10.05 -14.10 0.40
C VAL A 232 -10.81 -12.99 1.12
N TRP A 233 -10.11 -12.10 1.84
CA TRP A 233 -10.73 -10.94 2.47
C TRP A 233 -11.39 -10.01 1.46
N GLY A 234 -10.74 -9.72 0.33
CA GLY A 234 -11.28 -8.89 -0.73
C GLY A 234 -12.53 -9.50 -1.36
N LEU A 235 -12.50 -10.79 -1.68
CA LEU A 235 -13.63 -11.53 -2.22
C LEU A 235 -14.81 -11.56 -1.25
N LEU A 236 -14.56 -11.87 0.02
CA LEU A 236 -15.57 -11.89 1.06
C LEU A 236 -16.22 -10.51 1.23
N SER A 237 -15.41 -9.46 1.30
CA SER A 237 -15.90 -8.09 1.42
C SER A 237 -16.79 -7.69 0.24
N LEU A 238 -16.40 -8.05 -0.98
CA LEU A 238 -17.14 -7.75 -2.19
C LEU A 238 -18.47 -8.52 -2.24
N GLU A 239 -18.47 -9.81 -1.91
CA GLU A 239 -19.69 -10.61 -1.88
C GLU A 239 -20.66 -10.13 -0.79
N LEU A 240 -20.16 -9.81 0.42
CA LEU A 240 -20.98 -9.23 1.48
C LEU A 240 -21.57 -7.88 1.09
N TRP A 241 -20.82 -7.07 0.34
CA TRP A 241 -21.28 -5.81 -0.20
C TRP A 241 -22.42 -6.03 -1.22
N PHE A 242 -22.29 -6.99 -2.13
CA PHE A 242 -23.37 -7.36 -3.04
C PHE A 242 -24.61 -7.79 -2.26
N ARG A 243 -24.48 -8.66 -1.25
CA ARG A 243 -25.59 -9.13 -0.41
C ARG A 243 -26.30 -7.97 0.29
N LYS A 244 -25.52 -6.99 0.76
CA LYS A 244 -26.08 -5.85 1.51
C LYS A 244 -26.78 -4.84 0.62
N PHE A 245 -26.22 -4.51 -0.54
CA PHE A 245 -26.66 -3.36 -1.33
C PHE A 245 -27.43 -3.72 -2.59
N PHE A 246 -27.29 -4.91 -3.12
CA PHE A 246 -27.97 -5.34 -4.33
C PHE A 246 -29.03 -6.40 -4.08
N ASP A 247 -28.78 -7.36 -3.21
CA ASP A 247 -29.68 -8.49 -2.98
C ASP A 247 -30.75 -8.18 -1.93
N ALA A 248 -30.57 -7.16 -1.13
CA ALA A 248 -31.51 -6.75 -0.06
C ALA A 248 -32.71 -5.90 -0.55
N ARG A 249 -32.93 -5.86 -1.88
CA ARG A 249 -34.07 -5.14 -2.50
C ARG A 249 -35.23 -6.08 -2.75
#